data_245db63ee41f1433fc1227904474dd59
#
_entry.id   245db63ee41f1433fc1227904474dd59
#
_cell.length_a   1.000
_cell.length_b   1.000
_cell.length_c   1.000
_cell.angle_alpha   90.00
_cell.angle_beta   90.00
_cell.angle_gamma   90.00
#
_symmetry.space_group_name_H-M   'P 1'
#
loop_
_entity.id
_entity.type
_entity.pdbx_description
1 polymer ?
#
loop_
_entity_poly.entity_id
_entity_poly.type
_entity_poly.pdbx_seq_one_letter_code
_entity_poly.pdbx_strand_id
1 'polypeptide(L)'
;MTKPRFRDLGLSVGELPTGPENALTDVACVRVGHTTLISGDGPLRPGAGPVRTGVTVVLPHGDDPYQRKVRGAVHTINGFGKVRGFEEVRELGLVESPIALTNTLNVGLVADALVQYAIRYNPGIGIRTSTPNVLVGETHDGYLSDIQGRHVRAEHVWAAIESALPVTVVQGAAGAGTGTSCFGWKGGIGTSSRVVPEKAGGYTVGALVQSNFGRPEELSVCGVPIGRHFLPPQSPPQEPGTGSSIMIVLATDAPLTARQLQR
;
A
#
# COMPACT_ATOMS: atom_id res chain seq x y z
N MET A 1 -24.79 3.15 0.45
CA MET A 1 -24.55 2.51 -0.88
C MET A 1 -23.05 2.44 -1.10
N THR A 2 -22.52 1.26 -1.36
CA THR A 2 -21.12 1.08 -1.77
C THR A 2 -20.94 1.70 -3.16
N LYS A 3 -19.90 2.51 -3.35
CA LYS A 3 -19.59 3.07 -4.66
C LYS A 3 -19.15 1.93 -5.61
N PRO A 4 -19.61 1.91 -6.87
CA PRO A 4 -19.20 0.87 -7.81
C PRO A 4 -17.71 0.97 -8.09
N ARG A 5 -17.06 -0.19 -8.22
CA ARG A 5 -15.69 -0.29 -8.70
C ARG A 5 -15.66 -0.13 -10.21
N PHE A 6 -14.51 0.19 -10.79
CA PHE A 6 -14.33 0.33 -12.23
C PHE A 6 -14.88 -0.88 -13.02
N ARG A 7 -14.62 -2.09 -12.51
CA ARG A 7 -15.11 -3.33 -13.12
C ARG A 7 -16.63 -3.54 -13.00
N ASP A 8 -17.26 -3.01 -11.96
CA ASP A 8 -18.70 -3.10 -11.76
C ASP A 8 -19.46 -2.28 -12.82
N LEU A 9 -18.76 -1.39 -13.53
CA LEU A 9 -19.24 -0.62 -14.67
C LEU A 9 -19.06 -1.36 -16.01
N GLY A 10 -18.61 -2.61 -16.00
CA GLY A 10 -18.32 -3.39 -17.21
C GLY A 10 -17.03 -2.98 -17.93
N LEU A 11 -16.19 -2.16 -17.28
CA LEU A 11 -14.92 -1.70 -17.84
C LEU A 11 -13.77 -2.64 -17.44
N SER A 12 -12.88 -2.91 -18.38
CA SER A 12 -11.65 -3.70 -18.15
C SER A 12 -10.42 -2.97 -18.68
N VAL A 13 -9.27 -3.21 -18.09
CA VAL A 13 -7.97 -2.70 -18.53
C VAL A 13 -7.07 -3.88 -18.85
N GLY A 14 -6.48 -3.88 -20.04
CA GLY A 14 -5.61 -4.95 -20.53
C GLY A 14 -6.39 -6.17 -21.05
N GLU A 15 -5.65 -7.14 -21.54
CA GLU A 15 -6.20 -8.31 -22.26
C GLU A 15 -6.14 -9.61 -21.43
N LEU A 16 -5.27 -9.66 -20.41
CA LEU A 16 -5.14 -10.84 -19.57
C LEU A 16 -6.34 -10.97 -18.62
N PRO A 17 -6.82 -12.20 -18.39
CA PRO A 17 -7.89 -12.46 -17.42
C PRO A 17 -7.45 -12.08 -16.00
N THR A 18 -8.41 -11.68 -15.19
CA THR A 18 -8.19 -11.43 -13.77
C THR A 18 -8.28 -12.73 -12.98
N GLY A 19 -7.67 -12.76 -11.78
CA GLY A 19 -8.04 -13.76 -10.76
C GLY A 19 -9.46 -13.52 -10.20
N PRO A 20 -9.95 -14.42 -9.34
CA PRO A 20 -11.33 -14.40 -8.84
C PRO A 20 -11.74 -13.09 -8.18
N GLU A 21 -10.87 -12.53 -7.34
CA GLU A 21 -11.12 -11.28 -6.61
C GLU A 21 -10.66 -10.04 -7.39
N ASN A 22 -9.89 -10.24 -8.46
CA ASN A 22 -9.12 -9.21 -9.14
C ASN A 22 -8.37 -8.32 -8.14
N ALA A 23 -7.58 -8.93 -7.28
CA ALA A 23 -6.90 -8.32 -6.16
C ALA A 23 -5.50 -8.91 -5.96
N LEU A 24 -4.67 -8.23 -5.16
CA LEU A 24 -3.36 -8.75 -4.76
C LEU A 24 -3.46 -10.14 -4.11
N THR A 25 -4.55 -10.37 -3.41
CA THR A 25 -4.86 -11.63 -2.69
C THR A 25 -5.20 -12.82 -3.60
N ASP A 26 -5.31 -12.62 -4.92
CA ASP A 26 -5.37 -13.73 -5.86
C ASP A 26 -4.04 -14.49 -5.99
N VAL A 27 -2.94 -13.84 -5.59
CA VAL A 27 -1.66 -14.52 -5.44
C VAL A 27 -1.68 -15.40 -4.20
N ALA A 28 -1.42 -16.68 -4.37
CA ALA A 28 -1.53 -17.67 -3.32
C ALA A 28 -0.80 -17.28 -2.03
N CYS A 29 -1.47 -17.44 -0.89
CA CYS A 29 -1.01 -17.15 0.47
C CYS A 29 -0.89 -15.67 0.84
N VAL A 30 -0.94 -14.74 -0.09
CA VAL A 30 -0.88 -13.29 0.20
C VAL A 30 -2.14 -12.87 0.96
N ARG A 31 -1.94 -12.04 1.98
CA ARG A 31 -3.04 -11.50 2.81
C ARG A 31 -2.92 -9.98 2.90
N VAL A 32 -4.05 -9.30 3.00
CA VAL A 32 -4.12 -7.85 3.17
C VAL A 32 -5.02 -7.51 4.34
N GLY A 33 -4.56 -6.61 5.20
CA GLY A 33 -5.33 -6.09 6.33
C GLY A 33 -5.27 -4.57 6.41
N HIS A 34 -6.28 -3.98 7.03
CA HIS A 34 -6.39 -2.54 7.16
C HIS A 34 -6.84 -2.15 8.56
N THR A 35 -6.30 -1.04 9.07
CA THR A 35 -6.88 -0.28 10.16
C THR A 35 -7.17 1.14 9.66
N THR A 36 -8.43 1.53 9.67
CA THR A 36 -8.90 2.82 9.16
C THR A 36 -9.27 3.74 10.32
N LEU A 37 -8.72 4.96 10.33
CA LEU A 37 -8.96 5.97 11.35
C LEU A 37 -9.72 7.14 10.73
N ILE A 38 -10.97 7.32 11.18
CA ILE A 38 -11.85 8.42 10.76
C ILE A 38 -12.46 9.03 12.00
N SER A 39 -12.13 10.30 12.26
CA SER A 39 -12.75 11.06 13.36
C SER A 39 -12.70 12.57 13.12
N GLY A 40 -13.61 13.30 13.73
CA GLY A 40 -13.69 14.76 13.62
C GLY A 40 -14.12 15.26 12.24
N ASP A 41 -14.58 16.49 12.19
CA ASP A 41 -15.02 17.21 11.00
C ASP A 41 -14.58 18.69 11.06
N GLY A 42 -14.80 19.43 9.97
CA GLY A 42 -14.47 20.85 9.90
C GLY A 42 -13.05 21.17 9.46
N PRO A 43 -12.54 22.37 9.74
CA PRO A 43 -11.22 22.81 9.30
C PRO A 43 -10.11 22.04 10.00
N LEU A 44 -9.04 21.78 9.28
CA LEU A 44 -7.84 21.10 9.77
C LEU A 44 -7.19 21.90 10.90
N ARG A 45 -6.96 21.24 12.03
CA ARG A 45 -6.29 21.79 13.22
C ARG A 45 -5.21 20.80 13.69
N PRO A 46 -3.92 21.16 13.66
CA PRO A 46 -2.84 20.27 14.08
C PRO A 46 -3.05 19.71 15.49
N GLY A 47 -2.98 18.39 15.62
CA GLY A 47 -3.18 17.66 16.87
C GLY A 47 -4.64 17.38 17.24
N ALA A 48 -5.61 18.00 16.54
CA ALA A 48 -7.04 17.88 16.86
C ALA A 48 -7.88 17.23 15.72
N GLY A 49 -7.36 17.20 14.50
CA GLY A 49 -8.06 16.60 13.37
C GLY A 49 -8.54 17.62 12.32
N PRO A 50 -9.38 17.22 11.36
CA PRO A 50 -9.98 15.89 11.22
C PRO A 50 -8.97 14.79 10.93
N VAL A 51 -9.26 13.57 11.37
CA VAL A 51 -8.42 12.39 11.15
C VAL A 51 -8.99 11.57 9.99
N ARG A 52 -8.20 11.37 8.96
CA ARG A 52 -8.50 10.55 7.78
C ARG A 52 -7.23 9.82 7.36
N THR A 53 -6.85 8.79 8.11
CA THR A 53 -5.59 8.08 7.94
C THR A 53 -5.73 6.59 8.29
N GLY A 54 -4.64 5.87 8.36
CA GLY A 54 -4.65 4.47 8.76
C GLY A 54 -3.40 3.72 8.38
N VAL A 55 -3.49 2.40 8.48
CA VAL A 55 -2.44 1.45 8.13
C VAL A 55 -3.02 0.39 7.20
N THR A 56 -2.27 0.06 6.15
CA THR A 56 -2.51 -1.11 5.30
C THR A 56 -1.32 -2.03 5.43
N VAL A 57 -1.57 -3.32 5.65
CA VAL A 57 -0.51 -4.33 5.76
C VAL A 57 -0.70 -5.39 4.68
N VAL A 58 0.40 -5.76 4.02
CA VAL A 58 0.50 -6.92 3.14
C VAL A 58 1.39 -7.96 3.81
N LEU A 59 0.84 -9.15 4.03
CA LEU A 59 1.58 -10.31 4.47
C LEU A 59 1.89 -11.18 3.24
N PRO A 60 3.16 -11.52 2.98
CA PRO A 60 3.52 -12.35 1.83
C PRO A 60 2.97 -13.79 1.93
N HIS A 61 2.67 -14.25 3.14
CA HIS A 61 2.04 -15.53 3.46
C HIS A 61 1.45 -15.53 4.88
N GLY A 62 0.86 -16.65 5.30
CA GLY A 62 0.23 -16.80 6.61
C GLY A 62 1.16 -17.11 7.76
N ASP A 63 2.43 -17.43 7.48
CA ASP A 63 3.45 -17.72 8.50
C ASP A 63 4.16 -16.42 8.95
N ASP A 64 5.06 -16.54 9.93
CA ASP A 64 5.91 -15.42 10.36
C ASP A 64 6.96 -15.08 9.28
N PRO A 65 6.94 -13.89 8.66
CA PRO A 65 7.90 -13.51 7.63
C PRO A 65 9.35 -13.45 8.13
N TYR A 66 9.59 -13.20 9.43
CA TYR A 66 10.92 -13.20 9.98
C TYR A 66 11.55 -14.59 9.96
N GLN A 67 10.76 -15.63 10.24
CA GLN A 67 11.20 -17.02 10.20
C GLN A 67 11.23 -17.58 8.77
N ARG A 68 10.25 -17.21 7.95
CA ARG A 68 10.11 -17.67 6.58
C ARG A 68 10.12 -16.49 5.62
N LYS A 69 11.32 -16.08 5.25
CA LYS A 69 11.54 -14.95 4.34
C LYS A 69 11.09 -15.29 2.91
N VAL A 70 10.62 -14.28 2.18
CA VAL A 70 10.30 -14.42 0.75
C VAL A 70 11.27 -13.63 -0.10
N ARG A 71 11.44 -14.03 -1.36
CA ARG A 71 12.21 -13.26 -2.33
C ARG A 71 11.50 -11.94 -2.64
N GLY A 72 12.28 -10.88 -2.74
CA GLY A 72 11.77 -9.55 -3.03
C GLY A 72 12.75 -8.71 -3.82
N ALA A 73 12.22 -7.65 -4.41
CA ALA A 73 12.99 -6.58 -5.02
C ALA A 73 12.30 -5.25 -4.76
N VAL A 74 13.04 -4.17 -4.83
CA VAL A 74 12.51 -2.82 -4.64
C VAL A 74 12.94 -1.91 -5.77
N HIS A 75 12.04 -1.02 -6.16
CA HIS A 75 12.29 0.03 -7.13
C HIS A 75 11.95 1.39 -6.54
N THR A 76 12.80 2.38 -6.75
CA THR A 76 12.59 3.76 -6.30
C THR A 76 12.23 4.60 -7.52
N ILE A 77 10.96 5.04 -7.62
CA ILE A 77 10.50 5.92 -8.70
C ILE A 77 11.12 7.32 -8.51
N ASN A 78 11.12 7.83 -7.27
CA ASN A 78 11.87 9.02 -6.85
C ASN A 78 12.28 8.89 -5.38
N GLY A 79 13.33 9.58 -4.98
CA GLY A 79 13.93 9.50 -3.64
C GLY A 79 13.31 10.40 -2.58
N PHE A 80 12.19 11.07 -2.85
CA PHE A 80 11.56 11.98 -1.89
C PHE A 80 10.81 11.26 -0.76
N GLY A 81 10.33 10.02 -1.00
CA GLY A 81 9.62 9.19 -0.03
C GLY A 81 10.49 8.81 1.19
N LYS A 82 9.84 8.63 2.35
CA LYS A 82 10.49 8.27 3.63
C LYS A 82 10.33 6.76 3.90
N VAL A 83 10.60 5.94 2.91
CA VAL A 83 10.47 4.47 3.00
C VAL A 83 11.56 3.89 3.91
N ARG A 84 11.21 2.84 4.67
CA ARG A 84 12.16 2.03 5.48
C ARG A 84 12.30 0.63 4.92
N GLY A 85 13.49 0.03 5.07
CA GLY A 85 13.78 -1.37 4.81
C GLY A 85 14.20 -1.71 3.37
N PHE A 86 14.28 -0.74 2.46
CA PHE A 86 14.64 -1.00 1.07
C PHE A 86 16.09 -1.48 0.89
N GLU A 87 17.01 -1.05 1.75
CA GLU A 87 18.44 -1.36 1.60
C GLU A 87 18.72 -2.85 1.74
N GLU A 88 18.10 -3.52 2.73
CA GLU A 88 18.23 -4.97 2.87
C GLU A 88 17.67 -5.73 1.67
N VAL A 89 16.47 -5.33 1.20
CA VAL A 89 15.86 -5.98 0.05
C VAL A 89 16.72 -5.82 -1.20
N ARG A 90 17.39 -4.67 -1.38
CA ARG A 90 18.34 -4.47 -2.48
C ARG A 90 19.56 -5.37 -2.38
N GLU A 91 20.12 -5.49 -1.16
CA GLU A 91 21.34 -6.24 -0.91
C GLU A 91 21.10 -7.76 -0.94
N LEU A 92 20.08 -8.22 -0.19
CA LEU A 92 19.86 -9.65 0.03
C LEU A 92 18.77 -10.24 -0.87
N GLY A 93 17.91 -9.41 -1.47
CA GLY A 93 16.79 -9.89 -2.27
C GLY A 93 15.72 -10.62 -1.46
N LEU A 94 15.59 -10.28 -0.17
CA LEU A 94 14.68 -10.93 0.78
C LEU A 94 13.77 -9.92 1.47
N VAL A 95 12.54 -10.34 1.76
CA VAL A 95 11.58 -9.65 2.64
C VAL A 95 11.36 -10.51 3.86
N GLU A 96 11.60 -9.94 5.05
CA GLU A 96 11.55 -10.64 6.34
C GLU A 96 10.56 -10.03 7.32
N SER A 97 9.67 -9.17 6.85
CA SER A 97 8.65 -8.53 7.67
C SER A 97 7.32 -8.42 6.91
N PRO A 98 6.20 -8.14 7.59
CA PRO A 98 5.06 -7.55 6.93
C PRO A 98 5.45 -6.29 6.16
N ILE A 99 4.80 -5.99 5.02
CA ILE A 99 4.94 -4.72 4.32
C ILE A 99 3.83 -3.82 4.80
N ALA A 100 4.16 -2.76 5.53
CA ALA A 100 3.18 -1.80 6.02
C ALA A 100 3.19 -0.52 5.18
N LEU A 101 2.00 0.01 4.91
CA LEU A 101 1.79 1.31 4.27
C LEU A 101 1.07 2.23 5.26
N THR A 102 1.47 3.50 5.29
CA THR A 102 0.90 4.50 6.20
C THR A 102 1.06 5.91 5.63
N ASN A 103 0.91 6.95 6.46
CA ASN A 103 1.23 8.31 6.07
C ASN A 103 2.68 8.70 6.41
N THR A 104 3.16 9.77 5.76
CA THR A 104 4.55 10.22 5.81
C THR A 104 5.10 10.38 7.23
N LEU A 105 4.37 11.04 8.13
CA LEU A 105 4.89 11.35 9.47
C LEU A 105 4.78 10.17 10.46
N ASN A 106 4.12 9.09 10.08
CA ASN A 106 4.00 7.88 10.91
C ASN A 106 4.98 6.76 10.54
N VAL A 107 5.79 6.89 9.50
CA VAL A 107 6.74 5.84 9.06
C VAL A 107 7.60 5.31 10.20
N GLY A 108 8.18 6.19 11.01
CA GLY A 108 9.03 5.78 12.15
C GLY A 108 8.27 4.98 13.20
N LEU A 109 7.06 5.42 13.57
CA LEU A 109 6.21 4.74 14.53
C LEU A 109 5.75 3.37 14.01
N VAL A 110 5.34 3.29 12.76
CA VAL A 110 4.91 2.03 12.14
C VAL A 110 6.07 1.06 12.04
N ALA A 111 7.28 1.53 11.73
CA ALA A 111 8.49 0.70 11.73
C ALA A 111 8.80 0.15 13.13
N ASP A 112 8.73 0.99 14.16
CA ASP A 112 8.93 0.55 15.56
C ASP A 112 7.85 -0.48 15.96
N ALA A 113 6.60 -0.26 15.62
CA ALA A 113 5.51 -1.20 15.89
C ALA A 113 5.70 -2.58 15.22
N LEU A 114 6.26 -2.60 13.99
CA LEU A 114 6.61 -3.86 13.31
C LEU A 114 7.78 -4.57 14.00
N VAL A 115 8.79 -3.83 14.49
CA VAL A 115 9.89 -4.40 15.29
C VAL A 115 9.36 -5.00 16.59
N GLN A 116 8.50 -4.27 17.30
CA GLN A 116 7.84 -4.77 18.52
C GLN A 116 7.04 -6.04 18.24
N TYR A 117 6.29 -6.07 17.16
CA TYR A 117 5.54 -7.24 16.70
C TYR A 117 6.46 -8.44 16.45
N ALA A 118 7.56 -8.24 15.70
CA ALA A 118 8.52 -9.30 15.42
C ALA A 118 9.15 -9.85 16.70
N ILE A 119 9.58 -9.00 17.66
CA ILE A 119 10.15 -9.41 18.94
C ILE A 119 9.13 -10.18 19.79
N ARG A 120 7.86 -9.77 19.79
CA ARG A 120 6.80 -10.44 20.53
C ARG A 120 6.65 -11.92 20.15
N TYR A 121 6.75 -12.21 18.85
CA TYR A 121 6.65 -13.59 18.34
C TYR A 121 8.00 -14.30 18.22
N ASN A 122 9.11 -13.57 18.28
CA ASN A 122 10.48 -14.08 18.17
C ASN A 122 11.36 -13.53 19.30
N PRO A 123 11.22 -14.00 20.52
CA PRO A 123 11.94 -13.45 21.69
C PRO A 123 13.47 -13.66 21.63
N GLY A 124 13.97 -14.36 20.62
CA GLY A 124 15.40 -14.52 20.34
C GLY A 124 16.05 -13.39 19.56
N ILE A 125 15.23 -12.49 18.97
CA ILE A 125 15.73 -11.36 18.18
C ILE A 125 16.68 -10.48 19.01
N GLY A 126 17.85 -10.17 18.43
CA GLY A 126 18.89 -9.36 19.09
C GLY A 126 19.62 -10.04 20.25
N ILE A 127 19.27 -11.29 20.58
CA ILE A 127 19.90 -12.09 21.65
C ILE A 127 20.56 -13.35 21.07
N ARG A 128 19.80 -14.13 20.32
CA ARG A 128 20.25 -15.40 19.70
C ARG A 128 20.12 -15.39 18.18
N THR A 129 19.30 -14.50 17.64
CA THR A 129 19.09 -14.31 16.20
C THR A 129 19.33 -12.86 15.81
N SER A 130 19.48 -12.59 14.51
CA SER A 130 19.65 -11.24 13.97
C SER A 130 18.43 -10.34 14.28
N THR A 131 18.59 -9.05 14.04
CA THR A 131 17.51 -8.06 14.15
C THR A 131 16.74 -7.96 12.83
N PRO A 132 15.41 -7.69 12.85
CA PRO A 132 14.62 -7.60 11.64
C PRO A 132 14.80 -6.26 10.93
N ASN A 133 14.78 -6.28 9.60
CA ASN A 133 14.62 -5.11 8.75
C ASN A 133 13.16 -5.04 8.31
N VAL A 134 12.44 -4.06 8.82
CA VAL A 134 11.00 -3.92 8.57
C VAL A 134 10.73 -3.00 7.38
N LEU A 135 9.73 -3.37 6.55
CA LEU A 135 9.34 -2.63 5.37
C LEU A 135 8.14 -1.71 5.65
N VAL A 136 8.35 -0.40 5.49
CA VAL A 136 7.29 0.61 5.63
C VAL A 136 7.33 1.57 4.46
N GLY A 137 6.22 1.67 3.73
CA GLY A 137 6.00 2.65 2.68
C GLY A 137 5.03 3.75 3.12
N GLU A 138 5.00 4.87 2.38
CA GLU A 138 4.16 6.00 2.77
C GLU A 138 3.63 6.79 1.58
N THR A 139 2.51 7.48 1.81
CA THR A 139 2.05 8.59 1.00
C THR A 139 1.59 9.74 1.89
N HIS A 140 1.62 10.97 1.38
CA HIS A 140 1.19 12.14 2.11
C HIS A 140 -0.35 12.25 2.13
N ASP A 141 -0.96 12.30 3.32
CA ASP A 141 -2.41 12.44 3.49
C ASP A 141 -2.85 13.78 4.10
N GLY A 142 -1.92 14.71 4.26
CA GLY A 142 -2.12 15.98 4.98
C GLY A 142 -3.07 16.98 4.31
N TYR A 143 -3.59 16.69 3.12
CA TYR A 143 -4.64 17.50 2.51
C TYR A 143 -6.02 17.25 3.16
N LEU A 144 -6.32 15.99 3.48
CA LEU A 144 -7.61 15.58 4.05
C LEU A 144 -7.51 15.19 5.53
N SER A 145 -6.31 15.09 6.08
CA SER A 145 -6.04 14.59 7.43
C SER A 145 -5.07 15.48 8.18
N ASP A 146 -5.25 15.59 9.47
CA ASP A 146 -4.26 16.16 10.38
C ASP A 146 -3.03 15.23 10.48
N ILE A 147 -2.11 15.37 9.54
CA ILE A 147 -0.90 14.55 9.48
C ILE A 147 0.07 14.86 10.63
N GLN A 148 0.07 16.11 11.16
CA GLN A 148 0.91 16.52 12.29
C GLN A 148 0.51 15.86 13.61
N GLY A 149 -0.76 15.55 13.79
CA GLY A 149 -1.26 14.87 14.97
C GLY A 149 -0.75 13.43 15.09
N ARG A 150 -0.21 12.84 14.02
CA ARG A 150 0.39 11.51 14.01
C ARG A 150 -0.51 10.47 14.69
N HIS A 151 -1.76 10.41 14.26
CA HIS A 151 -2.84 9.68 14.92
C HIS A 151 -2.71 8.16 14.85
N VAL A 152 -1.86 7.60 13.98
CA VAL A 152 -1.52 6.17 13.97
C VAL A 152 -0.73 5.82 15.24
N ARG A 153 -1.04 4.65 15.85
CA ARG A 153 -0.39 4.09 17.02
C ARG A 153 -0.02 2.63 16.76
N ALA A 154 0.79 2.03 17.63
CA ALA A 154 1.26 0.64 17.48
C ALA A 154 0.10 -0.37 17.40
N GLU A 155 -0.93 -0.20 18.21
CA GLU A 155 -2.13 -1.05 18.21
C GLU A 155 -2.85 -1.05 16.85
N HIS A 156 -2.82 0.04 16.10
CA HIS A 156 -3.42 0.11 14.77
C HIS A 156 -2.63 -0.72 13.75
N VAL A 157 -1.30 -0.79 13.90
CA VAL A 157 -0.43 -1.64 13.08
C VAL A 157 -0.71 -3.11 13.36
N TRP A 158 -0.76 -3.48 14.63
CA TRP A 158 -1.02 -4.85 15.05
C TRP A 158 -2.42 -5.31 14.62
N ALA A 159 -3.44 -4.47 14.82
CA ALA A 159 -4.79 -4.75 14.34
C ALA A 159 -4.86 -4.95 12.82
N ALA A 160 -4.10 -4.17 12.04
CA ALA A 160 -4.01 -4.37 10.59
C ALA A 160 -3.36 -5.71 10.23
N ILE A 161 -2.33 -6.14 10.96
CA ILE A 161 -1.70 -7.46 10.78
C ILE A 161 -2.69 -8.58 11.13
N GLU A 162 -3.35 -8.48 12.27
CA GLU A 162 -4.28 -9.50 12.78
C GLU A 162 -5.54 -9.62 11.92
N SER A 163 -5.97 -8.52 11.28
CA SER A 163 -7.12 -8.51 10.35
C SER A 163 -6.79 -8.98 8.94
N ALA A 164 -5.52 -9.29 8.63
CA ALA A 164 -5.11 -9.63 7.27
C ALA A 164 -5.66 -10.99 6.81
N LEU A 165 -6.41 -10.97 5.71
CA LEU A 165 -7.08 -12.13 5.13
C LEU A 165 -6.72 -12.32 3.66
N PRO A 166 -6.75 -13.56 3.13
CA PRO A 166 -6.55 -13.89 1.73
C PRO A 166 -7.86 -13.80 0.92
N VAL A 167 -8.59 -12.72 1.10
CA VAL A 167 -9.93 -12.52 0.51
C VAL A 167 -10.01 -11.14 -0.16
N THR A 168 -11.21 -10.73 -0.57
CA THR A 168 -11.45 -9.42 -1.18
C THR A 168 -10.81 -8.28 -0.38
N VAL A 169 -9.97 -7.49 -1.04
CA VAL A 169 -9.32 -6.32 -0.45
C VAL A 169 -10.28 -5.14 -0.45
N VAL A 170 -10.44 -4.48 0.68
CA VAL A 170 -11.20 -3.24 0.78
C VAL A 170 -10.44 -2.13 0.05
N GLN A 171 -11.11 -1.42 -0.87
CA GLN A 171 -10.53 -0.40 -1.72
C GLN A 171 -11.05 1.01 -1.39
N GLY A 172 -10.37 2.03 -1.93
CA GLY A 172 -10.74 3.43 -1.74
C GLY A 172 -10.24 3.99 -0.41
N ALA A 173 -11.15 4.59 0.37
CA ALA A 173 -10.84 5.21 1.66
C ALA A 173 -10.68 4.16 2.78
N ALA A 174 -9.71 3.27 2.65
CA ALA A 174 -9.39 2.20 3.59
C ALA A 174 -7.93 2.27 4.02
N GLY A 175 -7.64 1.95 5.28
CA GLY A 175 -6.28 1.90 5.81
C GLY A 175 -5.48 3.15 5.47
N ALA A 176 -4.27 2.95 4.96
CA ALA A 176 -3.34 4.01 4.57
C ALA A 176 -3.88 4.92 3.44
N GLY A 177 -4.87 4.47 2.65
CA GLY A 177 -5.49 5.25 1.58
C GLY A 177 -6.60 6.20 2.03
N THR A 178 -6.92 6.26 3.33
CA THR A 178 -8.10 6.98 3.85
C THR A 178 -8.03 8.48 3.60
N GLY A 179 -6.87 9.12 3.74
CA GLY A 179 -6.70 10.57 3.61
C GLY A 179 -6.04 11.03 2.30
N THR A 180 -5.82 10.13 1.34
CA THR A 180 -5.11 10.45 0.11
C THR A 180 -5.99 11.07 -0.97
N SER A 181 -5.38 11.82 -1.88
CA SER A 181 -6.02 12.35 -3.09
C SER A 181 -5.23 11.95 -4.33
N CYS A 182 -5.90 11.75 -5.45
CA CYS A 182 -5.27 11.32 -6.69
C CYS A 182 -5.94 12.02 -7.86
N PHE A 183 -5.15 12.70 -8.70
CA PHE A 183 -5.66 13.55 -9.78
C PHE A 183 -6.71 14.57 -9.33
N GLY A 184 -6.55 15.12 -8.12
CA GLY A 184 -7.52 16.03 -7.53
C GLY A 184 -8.81 15.39 -7.00
N TRP A 185 -9.02 14.09 -7.25
CA TRP A 185 -10.11 13.30 -6.71
C TRP A 185 -9.68 12.59 -5.42
N LYS A 186 -10.65 11.96 -4.72
CA LYS A 186 -10.33 11.09 -3.59
C LYS A 186 -9.46 9.91 -4.08
N GLY A 187 -8.23 9.85 -3.59
CA GLY A 187 -7.31 8.73 -3.79
C GLY A 187 -7.68 7.51 -2.93
N GLY A 188 -6.74 6.61 -2.69
CA GLY A 188 -6.99 5.47 -1.82
C GLY A 188 -6.18 4.24 -2.12
N ILE A 189 -6.64 3.12 -1.57
CA ILE A 189 -6.15 1.80 -1.90
C ILE A 189 -6.86 1.30 -3.15
N GLY A 190 -6.08 0.83 -4.12
CA GLY A 190 -6.54 0.10 -5.29
C GLY A 190 -5.85 -1.25 -5.39
N THR A 191 -6.51 -2.22 -6.00
CA THR A 191 -5.92 -3.54 -6.22
C THR A 191 -6.43 -4.19 -7.48
N SER A 192 -5.61 -5.04 -8.09
CA SER A 192 -5.96 -5.80 -9.28
C SER A 192 -5.05 -7.01 -9.42
N SER A 193 -5.46 -7.99 -10.22
CA SER A 193 -4.63 -9.13 -10.59
C SER A 193 -4.74 -9.47 -12.08
N ARG A 194 -3.76 -10.24 -12.56
CA ARG A 194 -3.78 -10.83 -13.91
C ARG A 194 -3.24 -12.25 -13.84
N VAL A 195 -3.87 -13.16 -14.57
CA VAL A 195 -3.44 -14.54 -14.72
C VAL A 195 -2.75 -14.70 -16.07
N VAL A 196 -1.52 -15.14 -16.03
CA VAL A 196 -0.73 -15.45 -17.23
C VAL A 196 -1.26 -16.75 -17.85
N PRO A 197 -1.38 -16.85 -19.19
CA PRO A 197 -1.86 -18.08 -19.82
C PRO A 197 -1.05 -19.33 -19.43
N GLU A 198 -1.71 -20.48 -19.33
CA GLU A 198 -1.11 -21.78 -18.98
C GLU A 198 0.16 -22.09 -19.79
N LYS A 199 0.14 -21.84 -21.12
CA LYS A 199 1.31 -22.01 -22.01
C LYS A 199 2.52 -21.15 -21.63
N ALA A 200 2.32 -20.12 -20.82
CA ALA A 200 3.36 -19.22 -20.31
C ALA A 200 3.59 -19.42 -18.81
N GLY A 201 3.02 -20.48 -18.20
CA GLY A 201 3.24 -20.90 -16.84
C GLY A 201 2.04 -20.79 -15.90
N GLY A 202 0.94 -20.16 -16.29
CA GLY A 202 -0.30 -20.08 -15.49
C GLY A 202 -0.19 -19.22 -14.22
N TYR A 203 0.86 -18.42 -14.08
CA TYR A 203 1.15 -17.64 -12.88
C TYR A 203 0.18 -16.47 -12.70
N THR A 204 -0.05 -16.11 -11.45
CA THR A 204 -0.80 -14.91 -11.07
C THR A 204 0.15 -13.77 -10.72
N VAL A 205 -0.18 -12.57 -11.20
CA VAL A 205 0.46 -11.32 -10.79
C VAL A 205 -0.61 -10.43 -10.17
N GLY A 206 -0.40 -10.04 -8.93
CA GLY A 206 -1.27 -9.12 -8.19
C GLY A 206 -0.59 -7.79 -7.92
N ALA A 207 -1.38 -6.74 -7.82
CA ALA A 207 -0.93 -5.41 -7.45
C ALA A 207 -1.84 -4.80 -6.38
N LEU A 208 -1.23 -4.07 -5.42
CA LEU A 208 -1.91 -3.17 -4.49
C LEU A 208 -1.22 -1.81 -4.59
N VAL A 209 -2.03 -0.76 -4.71
CA VAL A 209 -1.54 0.61 -4.86
C VAL A 209 -2.16 1.50 -3.79
N GLN A 210 -1.34 2.29 -3.11
CA GLN A 210 -1.74 3.45 -2.33
C GLN A 210 -1.42 4.70 -3.14
N SER A 211 -2.46 5.41 -3.61
CA SER A 211 -2.32 6.51 -4.56
C SER A 211 -2.50 7.88 -3.92
N ASN A 212 -1.55 8.79 -4.17
CA ASN A 212 -1.60 10.19 -3.74
C ASN A 212 -0.78 11.06 -4.71
N PHE A 213 -1.22 11.15 -5.97
CA PHE A 213 -0.43 11.83 -7.01
C PHE A 213 -1.30 12.40 -8.13
N GLY A 214 -0.68 13.18 -9.01
CA GLY A 214 -1.20 13.64 -10.28
C GLY A 214 -2.07 14.89 -10.19
N ARG A 215 -2.05 15.65 -11.26
CA ARG A 215 -2.94 16.82 -11.44
C ARG A 215 -4.22 16.39 -12.14
N PRO A 216 -5.35 17.09 -11.89
CA PRO A 216 -6.62 16.73 -12.50
C PRO A 216 -6.57 16.57 -14.03
N GLU A 217 -5.86 17.48 -14.70
CA GLU A 217 -5.74 17.54 -16.16
C GLU A 217 -4.96 16.34 -16.75
N GLU A 218 -4.13 15.69 -15.93
CA GLU A 218 -3.29 14.56 -16.32
C GLU A 218 -4.05 13.23 -16.30
N LEU A 219 -5.26 13.20 -15.72
CA LEU A 219 -6.04 11.96 -15.62
C LEU A 219 -6.37 11.43 -17.01
N SER A 220 -5.84 10.26 -17.30
CA SER A 220 -6.12 9.50 -18.51
C SER A 220 -6.54 8.07 -18.14
N VAL A 221 -7.60 7.57 -18.77
CA VAL A 221 -8.09 6.20 -18.58
C VAL A 221 -8.11 5.51 -19.93
N CYS A 222 -7.34 4.42 -20.07
CA CYS A 222 -7.21 3.68 -21.35
C CYS A 222 -6.87 4.58 -22.55
N GLY A 223 -6.03 5.60 -22.35
CA GLY A 223 -5.62 6.56 -23.38
C GLY A 223 -6.61 7.71 -23.61
N VAL A 224 -7.77 7.71 -22.96
CA VAL A 224 -8.75 8.80 -23.04
C VAL A 224 -8.41 9.86 -22.00
N PRO A 225 -8.14 11.12 -22.38
CA PRO A 225 -7.73 12.20 -21.46
C PRO A 225 -8.94 12.76 -20.68
N ILE A 226 -9.47 11.98 -19.75
CA ILE A 226 -10.66 12.28 -18.94
C ILE A 226 -10.52 13.63 -18.22
N GLY A 227 -9.35 13.89 -17.65
CA GLY A 227 -9.06 15.10 -16.87
C GLY A 227 -9.19 16.42 -17.66
N ARG A 228 -9.20 16.38 -19.01
CA ARG A 228 -9.45 17.55 -19.83
C ARG A 228 -10.94 17.92 -19.95
N HIS A 229 -11.82 16.99 -19.61
CA HIS A 229 -13.27 17.14 -19.74
C HIS A 229 -13.99 17.17 -18.39
N PHE A 230 -13.45 16.51 -17.40
CA PHE A 230 -14.04 16.38 -16.07
C PHE A 230 -13.02 16.76 -15.00
N LEU A 231 -13.16 17.96 -14.43
CA LEU A 231 -12.34 18.43 -13.31
C LEU A 231 -13.07 18.20 -11.99
N PRO A 232 -12.33 17.92 -10.89
CA PRO A 232 -12.93 17.84 -9.57
C PRO A 232 -13.46 19.21 -9.13
N PRO A 233 -14.54 19.29 -8.32
CA PRO A 233 -15.11 20.56 -7.86
C PRO A 233 -14.14 21.39 -7.01
N GLN A 234 -13.22 20.72 -6.31
CA GLN A 234 -12.14 21.32 -5.52
C GLN A 234 -10.90 20.44 -5.68
N SER A 235 -9.78 21.05 -6.00
CA SER A 235 -8.49 20.36 -6.05
C SER A 235 -7.61 20.88 -4.92
N PRO A 236 -6.75 20.02 -4.33
CA PRO A 236 -5.75 20.49 -3.38
C PRO A 236 -4.88 21.56 -4.05
N PRO A 237 -4.54 22.63 -3.34
CA PRO A 237 -3.52 23.57 -3.82
C PRO A 237 -2.23 22.78 -4.09
N GLN A 238 -1.73 22.86 -5.30
CA GLN A 238 -0.45 22.26 -5.64
C GLN A 238 0.60 23.37 -5.64
N GLU A 239 1.41 23.39 -4.61
CA GLU A 239 2.63 24.21 -4.66
C GLU A 239 3.62 23.58 -5.64
N PRO A 240 4.33 24.39 -6.45
CA PRO A 240 5.41 23.90 -7.29
C PRO A 240 6.44 23.13 -6.45
N GLY A 241 6.70 21.86 -6.79
CA GLY A 241 7.67 21.03 -6.08
C GLY A 241 7.11 20.22 -4.90
N THR A 242 5.84 20.34 -4.54
CA THR A 242 5.21 19.42 -3.58
C THR A 242 4.94 18.08 -4.24
N GLY A 243 5.66 17.06 -3.75
CA GLY A 243 5.76 15.76 -4.41
C GLY A 243 4.46 14.97 -4.40
N SER A 244 4.16 14.43 -5.54
CA SER A 244 3.28 13.29 -5.69
C SER A 244 3.88 12.06 -5.01
N SER A 245 3.06 11.23 -4.39
CA SER A 245 3.49 10.00 -3.73
C SER A 245 2.63 8.81 -4.13
N ILE A 246 3.27 7.68 -4.35
CA ILE A 246 2.61 6.42 -4.67
C ILE A 246 3.40 5.27 -4.08
N MET A 247 2.70 4.31 -3.49
CA MET A 247 3.28 3.02 -3.12
C MET A 247 2.61 1.94 -3.95
N ILE A 248 3.43 1.06 -4.53
CA ILE A 248 2.99 -0.08 -5.33
C ILE A 248 3.61 -1.33 -4.73
N VAL A 249 2.77 -2.27 -4.31
CA VAL A 249 3.18 -3.62 -3.89
C VAL A 249 2.75 -4.59 -4.99
N LEU A 250 3.71 -5.29 -5.56
CA LEU A 250 3.46 -6.37 -6.52
C LEU A 250 3.74 -7.71 -5.85
N ALA A 251 2.94 -8.72 -6.17
CA ALA A 251 3.18 -10.09 -5.78
C ALA A 251 2.96 -11.02 -6.97
N THR A 252 3.64 -12.17 -6.94
CA THR A 252 3.44 -13.25 -7.91
C THR A 252 3.81 -14.59 -7.29
N ASP A 253 3.17 -15.65 -7.75
CA ASP A 253 3.53 -17.04 -7.44
C ASP A 253 4.54 -17.64 -8.44
N ALA A 254 4.99 -16.87 -9.43
CA ALA A 254 6.05 -17.27 -10.35
C ALA A 254 7.38 -17.46 -9.59
N PRO A 255 8.16 -18.53 -9.90
CA PRO A 255 9.39 -18.87 -9.19
C PRO A 255 10.56 -17.97 -9.62
N LEU A 256 10.40 -16.66 -9.46
CA LEU A 256 11.38 -15.67 -9.87
C LEU A 256 12.48 -15.49 -8.82
N THR A 257 13.71 -15.22 -9.28
CA THR A 257 14.79 -14.73 -8.43
C THR A 257 14.61 -13.24 -8.11
N ALA A 258 15.25 -12.73 -7.06
CA ALA A 258 15.23 -11.30 -6.73
C ALA A 258 15.67 -10.42 -7.92
N ARG A 259 16.69 -10.84 -8.68
CA ARG A 259 17.14 -10.14 -9.89
C ARG A 259 16.07 -10.11 -10.99
N GLN A 260 15.29 -11.18 -11.15
CA GLN A 260 14.18 -11.21 -12.11
C GLN A 260 13.01 -10.32 -11.66
N LEU A 261 12.72 -10.29 -10.35
CA LEU A 261 11.71 -9.39 -9.79
C LEU A 261 12.07 -7.91 -9.97
N GLN A 262 13.35 -7.57 -9.99
CA GLN A 262 13.83 -6.19 -10.17
C GLN A 262 13.74 -5.70 -11.62
N ARG A 263 13.65 -6.61 -12.60
CA ARG A 263 13.64 -6.31 -14.05
C ARG A 263 12.24 -6.18 -14.61
#